data_02c82dee183b01aef5cf21f13292723f
#
_entry.id   02c82dee183b01aef5cf21f13292723f
#
_cell.length_a   1.000
_cell.length_b   1.000
_cell.length_c   1.000
_cell.angle_alpha   90.00
_cell.angle_beta   90.00
_cell.angle_gamma   90.00
#
_symmetry.space_group_name_H-M   'P 1'
#
loop_
_entity.id
_entity.type
_entity.pdbx_description
1 polymer ?
#
loop_
_entity_poly.entity_id
_entity_poly.type
_entity_poly.pdbx_seq_one_letter_code
_entity_poly.pdbx_strand_id
1 'polypeptide(L)'
;MSDAKRFDFFVYTQNKSKVTKALKEGDIDYGTFSKMDFIDEFFAFLLASDFFPFCDMTYPSPRVKKEVPAWFLLASLLAAKILGEESFSNIPYVLKNGSILKMLGLNLGPIAGFNNKNKKERIYPVDQDCIRKFFKDTAPSKLIDWFNREFSGWMAKKKAFVSGLFVEDASYVPLPGNTNYKYAQYVWLDEDGNHASQDTPGARLTLCYKFSSLLNTDRDGSYYIYAGARVDPGNINGLSEGRELVDCFMENGGYIDTLLVDRGYIDGATLTHYKKDYRINWVIPLKSSMAAYDDAMGLARTKNVDWKTYNIEQSSEGFIAKKEEVTTFYELKSWESLKAALHVSIKRETDYESGQVSYFVLAHSKKYKYPSEAFDLYKKRAKIEERHRQLKGFWAFNKFSSPAFSLVITQVVFKLAAYSLMQLYLLRQDMKDLAKKTISTITKKERAGELVVILYSGSHYAVFDLDEYSFILMKLKIDSKNRLAERIKTWNKAPPKAVV
;
A
#
# COMPACT_ATOMS: atom_id res chain seq x y z
N MET A 1 48.91 7.72 -7.74
CA MET A 1 47.60 7.41 -7.10
C MET A 1 46.55 8.13 -7.90
N SER A 2 45.80 7.41 -8.73
CA SER A 2 44.79 8.00 -9.56
C SER A 2 43.57 8.38 -8.72
N ASP A 3 43.21 9.65 -8.74
CA ASP A 3 41.97 10.16 -8.19
C ASP A 3 40.80 9.32 -8.69
N ALA A 4 40.29 8.44 -7.85
CA ALA A 4 39.07 7.76 -8.09
C ALA A 4 37.98 8.84 -8.18
N LYS A 5 37.52 9.14 -9.39
CA LYS A 5 36.44 10.10 -9.63
C LYS A 5 35.28 9.71 -8.72
N ARG A 6 35.03 10.49 -7.70
CA ARG A 6 33.88 10.33 -6.79
C ARG A 6 32.61 10.41 -7.62
N PHE A 7 31.68 9.55 -7.30
CA PHE A 7 30.35 9.57 -7.86
C PHE A 7 29.51 10.59 -7.08
N ASP A 8 29.31 11.74 -7.69
CA ASP A 8 28.52 12.80 -7.08
C ASP A 8 27.09 12.73 -7.59
N PHE A 9 26.14 12.47 -6.71
CA PHE A 9 24.74 12.71 -6.97
C PHE A 9 24.45 14.18 -6.77
N PHE A 10 24.00 14.85 -7.83
CA PHE A 10 23.51 16.21 -7.75
C PHE A 10 21.98 16.18 -7.65
N VAL A 11 21.46 16.69 -6.55
CA VAL A 11 20.01 16.80 -6.34
C VAL A 11 19.62 18.26 -6.52
N TYR A 12 18.78 18.52 -7.54
CA TYR A 12 18.17 19.82 -7.71
C TYR A 12 16.95 19.96 -6.82
N THR A 13 16.77 21.12 -6.22
CA THR A 13 15.58 21.43 -5.41
C THR A 13 14.49 22.03 -6.30
N GLN A 14 13.28 21.52 -6.23
CA GLN A 14 12.16 22.10 -6.94
C GLN A 14 11.81 23.48 -6.38
N ASN A 15 11.90 24.51 -7.21
CA ASN A 15 11.53 25.87 -6.82
C ASN A 15 11.04 26.68 -8.02
N LYS A 16 9.73 26.60 -8.30
CA LYS A 16 9.10 27.25 -9.45
C LYS A 16 9.30 28.76 -9.45
N SER A 17 9.21 29.40 -8.30
CA SER A 17 9.35 30.87 -8.17
C SER A 17 10.75 31.36 -8.58
N LYS A 18 11.81 30.71 -8.06
CA LYS A 18 13.20 31.06 -8.41
C LYS A 18 13.49 30.84 -9.89
N VAL A 19 13.07 29.68 -10.42
CA VAL A 19 13.31 29.34 -11.84
C VAL A 19 12.52 30.26 -12.76
N THR A 20 11.26 30.62 -12.40
CA THR A 20 10.47 31.61 -13.15
C THR A 20 11.16 32.98 -13.20
N LYS A 21 11.75 33.42 -12.07
CA LYS A 21 12.52 34.67 -12.03
C LYS A 21 13.72 34.59 -12.97
N ALA A 22 14.52 33.53 -12.90
CA ALA A 22 15.66 33.31 -13.78
C ALA A 22 15.23 33.24 -15.26
N LEU A 23 14.12 32.57 -15.57
CA LEU A 23 13.57 32.55 -16.93
C LEU A 23 13.22 33.96 -17.44
N LYS A 24 12.59 34.82 -16.61
CA LYS A 24 12.26 36.18 -16.96
C LYS A 24 13.51 37.07 -17.19
N GLU A 25 14.61 36.75 -16.56
CA GLU A 25 15.91 37.37 -16.71
C GLU A 25 16.72 36.80 -17.90
N GLY A 26 16.27 35.73 -18.50
CA GLY A 26 16.99 34.97 -19.53
C GLY A 26 18.15 34.14 -18.99
N ASP A 27 18.16 33.84 -17.68
CA ASP A 27 19.28 33.24 -16.96
C ASP A 27 19.02 31.76 -16.61
N ILE A 28 18.67 30.96 -17.62
CA ILE A 28 18.44 29.52 -17.50
C ILE A 28 19.68 28.76 -17.90
N ASP A 29 20.13 27.83 -17.05
CA ASP A 29 21.34 27.04 -17.29
C ASP A 29 21.08 25.86 -18.25
N TYR A 30 19.88 25.26 -18.17
CA TYR A 30 19.49 24.16 -19.01
C TYR A 30 17.98 23.99 -19.08
N GLY A 31 17.48 23.48 -20.18
CA GLY A 31 16.07 23.16 -20.35
C GLY A 31 15.86 21.93 -21.21
N THR A 32 14.81 21.21 -20.97
CA THR A 32 14.45 20.02 -21.75
C THR A 32 12.93 19.86 -21.81
N PHE A 33 12.46 19.35 -22.94
CA PHE A 33 11.08 18.89 -23.05
C PHE A 33 10.96 17.48 -22.50
N SER A 34 9.89 17.21 -21.81
CA SER A 34 9.57 15.89 -21.30
C SER A 34 8.07 15.65 -21.40
N LYS A 35 7.68 14.40 -21.46
CA LYS A 35 6.29 14.02 -21.33
C LYS A 35 6.08 13.62 -19.87
N MET A 36 5.18 14.33 -19.17
CA MET A 36 4.74 13.91 -17.85
C MET A 36 3.65 12.85 -17.99
N ASP A 37 3.81 11.76 -17.27
CA ASP A 37 2.79 10.74 -17.14
C ASP A 37 2.42 10.57 -15.64
N PHE A 38 1.47 9.68 -15.39
CA PHE A 38 1.00 9.38 -14.04
C PHE A 38 2.14 9.15 -13.03
N ILE A 39 3.22 8.50 -13.46
CA ILE A 39 4.34 8.19 -12.57
C ILE A 39 5.09 9.45 -12.16
N ASP A 40 5.29 10.37 -13.08
CA ASP A 40 5.95 11.65 -12.80
C ASP A 40 5.13 12.47 -11.80
N GLU A 41 3.81 12.54 -11.98
CA GLU A 41 2.91 13.23 -11.05
C GLU A 41 2.90 12.57 -9.66
N PHE A 42 2.83 11.25 -9.63
CA PHE A 42 2.90 10.50 -8.38
C PHE A 42 4.22 10.74 -7.64
N PHE A 43 5.36 10.74 -8.35
CA PHE A 43 6.66 11.03 -7.72
C PHE A 43 6.79 12.50 -7.32
N ALA A 44 6.20 13.43 -8.05
CA ALA A 44 6.10 14.84 -7.65
C ALA A 44 5.30 14.98 -6.33
N PHE A 45 4.20 14.24 -6.20
CA PHE A 45 3.44 14.18 -4.95
C PHE A 45 4.28 13.64 -3.78
N LEU A 46 5.05 12.57 -3.99
CA LEU A 46 5.93 12.01 -2.95
C LEU A 46 7.01 13.00 -2.51
N LEU A 47 7.60 13.75 -3.46
CA LEU A 47 8.55 14.83 -3.18
C LEU A 47 7.90 15.94 -2.33
N ALA A 48 6.73 16.42 -2.76
CA ALA A 48 5.99 17.47 -2.04
C ALA A 48 5.51 17.02 -0.65
N SER A 49 5.42 15.71 -0.44
CA SER A 49 5.02 15.10 0.85
C SER A 49 6.20 14.81 1.79
N ASP A 50 7.41 15.20 1.46
CA ASP A 50 8.66 14.91 2.19
C ASP A 50 8.94 13.41 2.38
N PHE A 51 8.42 12.58 1.49
CA PHE A 51 8.56 11.11 1.61
C PHE A 51 10.02 10.65 1.50
N PHE A 52 10.80 11.23 0.60
CA PHE A 52 12.18 10.81 0.38
C PHE A 52 13.13 11.22 1.51
N PRO A 53 13.07 12.45 2.05
CA PRO A 53 13.78 12.81 3.27
C PRO A 53 13.42 11.92 4.46
N PHE A 54 12.12 11.62 4.62
CA PHE A 54 11.66 10.67 5.63
C PHE A 54 12.32 9.29 5.46
N CYS A 55 12.32 8.74 4.23
CA CYS A 55 12.97 7.46 3.95
C CYS A 55 14.47 7.47 4.26
N ASP A 56 15.19 8.54 3.92
CA ASP A 56 16.63 8.62 4.12
C ASP A 56 16.99 8.67 5.62
N MET A 57 16.13 9.27 6.44
CA MET A 57 16.30 9.34 7.88
C MET A 57 15.96 8.05 8.62
N THR A 58 14.91 7.34 8.17
CA THR A 58 14.30 6.26 8.98
C THR A 58 14.56 4.86 8.46
N TYR A 59 14.86 4.69 7.17
CA TYR A 59 15.08 3.38 6.59
C TYR A 59 16.31 2.68 7.22
N PRO A 60 16.20 1.40 7.63
CA PRO A 60 17.29 0.66 8.27
C PRO A 60 18.37 0.26 7.26
N SER A 61 19.07 1.25 6.72
CA SER A 61 20.09 1.05 5.70
C SER A 61 21.23 0.14 6.19
N PRO A 62 21.60 -0.91 5.45
CA PRO A 62 22.71 -1.77 5.80
C PRO A 62 24.07 -1.14 5.47
N ARG A 63 24.08 0.05 4.87
CA ARG A 63 25.32 0.69 4.37
C ARG A 63 25.89 1.69 5.34
N VAL A 64 27.20 1.64 5.50
CA VAL A 64 28.00 2.64 6.21
C VAL A 64 28.33 3.82 5.28
N LYS A 65 28.65 3.53 4.01
CA LYS A 65 28.96 4.56 3.00
C LYS A 65 27.71 4.97 2.24
N LYS A 66 27.41 6.27 2.20
CA LYS A 66 26.22 6.86 1.57
C LYS A 66 26.53 7.45 0.17
N GLU A 67 27.35 6.79 -0.63
CA GLU A 67 27.67 7.25 -2.00
C GLU A 67 26.42 7.34 -2.90
N VAL A 68 25.49 6.40 -2.72
CA VAL A 68 24.15 6.44 -3.30
C VAL A 68 23.18 6.62 -2.14
N PRO A 69 22.37 7.67 -2.12
CA PRO A 69 21.42 7.91 -1.05
C PRO A 69 20.43 6.73 -0.91
N ALA A 70 20.07 6.36 0.31
CA ALA A 70 19.11 5.28 0.54
C ALA A 70 17.77 5.59 -0.15
N TRP A 71 17.28 6.82 -0.02
CA TRP A 71 16.02 7.24 -0.63
C TRP A 71 15.96 7.00 -2.15
N PHE A 72 17.10 7.13 -2.86
CA PHE A 72 17.11 6.89 -4.31
C PHE A 72 16.94 5.40 -4.65
N LEU A 73 17.54 4.50 -3.85
CA LEU A 73 17.36 3.06 -4.01
C LEU A 73 15.91 2.65 -3.69
N LEU A 74 15.32 3.27 -2.67
CA LEU A 74 13.93 3.06 -2.30
C LEU A 74 12.98 3.57 -3.40
N ALA A 75 13.20 4.77 -3.91
CA ALA A 75 12.46 5.34 -5.04
C ALA A 75 12.54 4.46 -6.29
N SER A 76 13.73 3.93 -6.57
CA SER A 76 13.96 3.03 -7.71
C SER A 76 13.14 1.75 -7.59
N LEU A 77 13.11 1.13 -6.41
CA LEU A 77 12.31 -0.08 -6.18
C LEU A 77 10.81 0.24 -6.19
N LEU A 78 10.40 1.37 -5.61
CA LEU A 78 9.02 1.81 -5.62
C LEU A 78 8.50 2.02 -7.06
N ALA A 79 9.28 2.72 -7.90
CA ALA A 79 8.96 2.90 -9.31
C ALA A 79 8.84 1.57 -10.05
N ALA A 80 9.76 0.63 -9.80
CA ALA A 80 9.72 -0.69 -10.39
C ALA A 80 8.42 -1.43 -10.02
N LYS A 81 8.00 -1.39 -8.74
CA LYS A 81 6.76 -2.05 -8.31
C LYS A 81 5.51 -1.44 -8.94
N ILE A 82 5.46 -0.13 -9.08
CA ILE A 82 4.36 0.57 -9.77
C ILE A 82 4.32 0.22 -11.26
N LEU A 83 5.47 0.06 -11.90
CA LEU A 83 5.57 -0.32 -13.32
C LEU A 83 5.42 -1.83 -13.57
N GLY A 84 5.22 -2.63 -12.52
CA GLY A 84 5.05 -4.08 -12.63
C GLY A 84 6.35 -4.85 -12.84
N GLU A 85 7.51 -4.20 -12.59
CA GLU A 85 8.81 -4.85 -12.70
C GLU A 85 9.14 -5.67 -11.45
N GLU A 86 9.24 -6.99 -11.63
CA GLU A 86 9.51 -7.90 -10.52
C GLU A 86 11.01 -8.18 -10.36
N SER A 87 11.76 -8.18 -11.44
CA SER A 87 13.18 -8.50 -11.44
C SER A 87 14.05 -7.31 -11.05
N PHE A 88 14.97 -7.53 -10.09
CA PHE A 88 15.97 -6.52 -9.75
C PHE A 88 16.87 -6.14 -10.94
N SER A 89 17.08 -7.06 -11.89
CA SER A 89 17.87 -6.79 -13.08
C SER A 89 17.26 -5.76 -14.01
N ASN A 90 15.95 -5.58 -13.94
CA ASN A 90 15.23 -4.63 -14.80
C ASN A 90 15.09 -3.23 -14.16
N ILE A 91 15.31 -3.07 -12.85
CA ILE A 91 15.19 -1.78 -12.18
C ILE A 91 16.07 -0.69 -12.83
N PRO A 92 17.33 -0.93 -13.21
CA PRO A 92 18.12 0.09 -13.88
C PRO A 92 17.52 0.59 -15.21
N TYR A 93 16.75 -0.24 -15.90
CA TYR A 93 16.06 0.16 -17.14
C TYR A 93 14.85 1.06 -16.87
N VAL A 94 14.15 0.84 -15.76
CA VAL A 94 13.07 1.73 -15.30
C VAL A 94 13.61 3.14 -15.07
N LEU A 95 14.82 3.25 -14.49
CA LEU A 95 15.49 4.52 -14.22
C LEU A 95 16.04 5.23 -15.46
N LYS A 96 16.07 4.58 -16.62
CA LYS A 96 16.37 5.24 -17.90
C LYS A 96 15.22 6.10 -18.39
N ASN A 97 14.04 5.95 -17.85
CA ASN A 97 12.95 6.86 -18.11
C ASN A 97 13.33 8.25 -17.59
N GLY A 98 13.79 9.09 -18.50
CA GLY A 98 14.39 10.39 -18.18
C GLY A 98 13.47 11.32 -17.41
N SER A 99 12.15 11.11 -17.50
CA SER A 99 11.16 11.91 -16.79
C SER A 99 11.24 11.67 -15.28
N ILE A 100 11.24 10.42 -14.82
CA ILE A 100 11.33 10.10 -13.37
C ILE A 100 12.59 10.71 -12.74
N LEU A 101 13.74 10.56 -13.39
CA LEU A 101 14.99 11.09 -12.87
C LEU A 101 15.00 12.62 -12.81
N LYS A 102 14.39 13.28 -13.81
CA LYS A 102 14.26 14.73 -13.85
C LYS A 102 13.31 15.22 -12.76
N MET A 103 12.19 14.54 -12.56
CA MET A 103 11.25 14.88 -11.49
C MET A 103 11.85 14.70 -10.08
N LEU A 104 12.73 13.72 -9.90
CA LEU A 104 13.51 13.57 -8.67
C LEU A 104 14.62 14.61 -8.53
N GLY A 105 14.87 15.43 -9.56
CA GLY A 105 15.89 16.45 -9.55
C GLY A 105 17.33 15.92 -9.66
N LEU A 106 17.52 14.70 -10.19
CA LEU A 106 18.83 14.09 -10.32
C LEU A 106 19.49 14.47 -11.65
N ASN A 107 20.70 15.00 -11.57
CA ASN A 107 21.57 15.13 -12.73
C ASN A 107 22.54 13.95 -12.78
N LEU A 108 22.30 13.07 -13.73
CA LEU A 108 23.16 11.95 -14.04
C LEU A 108 23.98 12.27 -15.29
N GLY A 109 24.89 13.20 -15.19
CA GLY A 109 25.86 13.46 -16.25
C GLY A 109 26.64 12.21 -16.61
N PRO A 110 27.40 12.20 -17.73
CA PRO A 110 28.25 11.08 -18.13
C PRO A 110 29.28 10.81 -17.04
N ILE A 111 29.05 9.83 -16.21
CA ILE A 111 29.89 9.45 -15.08
C ILE A 111 30.46 8.06 -15.37
N ALA A 112 31.75 7.88 -15.12
CA ALA A 112 32.42 6.59 -15.25
C ALA A 112 31.73 5.51 -14.40
N GLY A 113 31.56 4.31 -14.97
CA GLY A 113 30.81 3.22 -14.38
C GLY A 113 31.28 2.79 -12.98
N PHE A 114 30.38 2.25 -12.14
CA PHE A 114 30.69 1.65 -10.84
C PHE A 114 31.55 0.38 -10.97
N ASN A 115 31.49 -0.24 -12.13
CA ASN A 115 32.23 -1.45 -12.34
C ASN A 115 33.65 -1.09 -12.81
N ASN A 116 34.56 -0.91 -11.87
CA ASN A 116 35.97 -0.63 -12.13
C ASN A 116 36.64 -1.70 -13.02
N LYS A 117 36.06 -2.91 -13.14
CA LYS A 117 36.61 -3.99 -13.94
C LYS A 117 36.56 -3.71 -15.44
N ASN A 118 35.57 -2.95 -15.93
CA ASN A 118 35.33 -2.82 -17.37
C ASN A 118 35.55 -1.42 -17.94
N LYS A 119 35.89 -0.40 -17.16
CA LYS A 119 36.13 1.00 -17.61
C LYS A 119 35.10 1.56 -18.62
N LYS A 120 33.94 0.93 -18.74
CA LYS A 120 32.87 1.36 -19.63
C LYS A 120 32.10 2.49 -18.99
N GLU A 121 31.65 3.42 -19.81
CA GLU A 121 30.74 4.47 -19.41
C GLU A 121 29.48 3.87 -18.82
N ARG A 122 28.99 4.48 -17.76
CA ARG A 122 27.71 4.08 -17.18
C ARG A 122 26.58 4.49 -18.07
N ILE A 123 25.80 3.48 -18.39
CA ILE A 123 24.54 3.65 -19.09
C ILE A 123 23.39 3.83 -18.08
N TYR A 124 23.61 3.44 -16.80
CA TYR A 124 22.58 3.42 -15.75
C TYR A 124 23.01 4.21 -14.51
N PRO A 125 22.08 4.87 -13.82
CA PRO A 125 22.38 5.60 -12.58
C PRO A 125 22.96 4.68 -11.49
N VAL A 126 22.41 3.47 -11.36
CA VAL A 126 22.83 2.48 -10.36
C VAL A 126 22.81 1.10 -11.00
N ASP A 127 23.82 0.30 -10.70
CA ASP A 127 23.91 -1.10 -11.12
C ASP A 127 22.91 -1.97 -10.36
N GLN A 128 22.36 -2.98 -11.06
CA GLN A 128 21.41 -3.93 -10.49
C GLN A 128 21.93 -4.64 -9.23
N ASP A 129 23.23 -5.00 -9.21
CA ASP A 129 23.83 -5.69 -8.06
C ASP A 129 23.94 -4.78 -6.86
N CYS A 130 24.15 -3.48 -7.08
CA CYS A 130 24.11 -2.46 -6.04
C CYS A 130 22.72 -2.40 -5.38
N ILE A 131 21.65 -2.37 -6.18
CA ILE A 131 20.28 -2.34 -5.70
C ILE A 131 19.95 -3.66 -4.98
N ARG A 132 20.21 -4.79 -5.62
CA ARG A 132 19.91 -6.11 -5.08
C ARG A 132 20.65 -6.37 -3.76
N LYS A 133 21.94 -6.02 -3.70
CA LYS A 133 22.76 -6.19 -2.48
C LYS A 133 22.25 -5.31 -1.35
N PHE A 134 21.90 -4.06 -1.61
CA PHE A 134 21.35 -3.15 -0.61
C PHE A 134 20.13 -3.77 0.08
N PHE A 135 19.17 -4.25 -0.69
CA PHE A 135 17.95 -4.85 -0.13
C PHE A 135 18.18 -6.25 0.46
N LYS A 136 19.10 -7.03 -0.12
CA LYS A 136 19.46 -8.35 0.43
C LYS A 136 20.12 -8.25 1.79
N ASP A 137 20.93 -7.24 2.00
CA ASP A 137 21.68 -7.03 3.24
C ASP A 137 20.85 -6.31 4.31
N THR A 138 19.67 -5.77 3.97
CA THR A 138 18.73 -5.22 4.95
C THR A 138 18.09 -6.34 5.76
N ALA A 139 18.17 -6.24 7.09
CA ALA A 139 17.59 -7.24 7.99
C ALA A 139 16.05 -7.28 7.87
N PRO A 140 15.44 -8.46 7.62
CA PRO A 140 13.99 -8.59 7.42
C PRO A 140 13.14 -8.03 8.57
N SER A 141 13.51 -8.32 9.82
CA SER A 141 12.79 -7.81 11.01
C SER A 141 12.81 -6.29 11.07
N LYS A 142 13.98 -5.67 10.87
CA LYS A 142 14.10 -4.21 10.86
C LYS A 142 13.29 -3.56 9.74
N LEU A 143 13.15 -4.23 8.59
CA LEU A 143 12.33 -3.72 7.49
C LEU A 143 10.83 -3.81 7.79
N ILE A 144 10.39 -4.89 8.43
CA ILE A 144 9.01 -5.03 8.91
C ILE A 144 8.72 -3.98 10.00
N ASP A 145 9.64 -3.80 10.95
CA ASP A 145 9.51 -2.77 11.98
C ASP A 145 9.44 -1.36 11.37
N TRP A 146 10.29 -1.09 10.37
CA TRP A 146 10.24 0.18 9.64
C TRP A 146 8.87 0.40 8.97
N PHE A 147 8.29 -0.61 8.35
CA PHE A 147 6.98 -0.50 7.73
C PHE A 147 5.88 -0.26 8.76
N ASN A 148 5.88 -1.06 9.84
CA ASN A 148 4.81 -1.02 10.84
C ASN A 148 4.89 0.20 11.77
N ARG A 149 6.09 0.73 12.03
CA ARG A 149 6.28 1.87 12.94
C ARG A 149 6.52 3.17 12.19
N GLU A 150 7.61 3.22 11.41
CA GLU A 150 8.03 4.48 10.79
C GLU A 150 7.13 4.87 9.62
N PHE A 151 6.94 3.96 8.64
CA PHE A 151 6.11 4.23 7.48
C PHE A 151 4.65 4.46 7.87
N SER A 152 4.08 3.60 8.72
CA SER A 152 2.72 3.75 9.22
C SER A 152 2.53 5.05 10.03
N GLY A 153 3.50 5.39 10.88
CA GLY A 153 3.53 6.66 11.62
C GLY A 153 3.61 7.89 10.70
N TRP A 154 4.42 7.82 9.63
CA TRP A 154 4.46 8.86 8.61
C TRP A 154 3.12 8.98 7.88
N MET A 155 2.51 7.88 7.48
CA MET A 155 1.18 7.86 6.87
C MET A 155 0.12 8.49 7.79
N ALA A 156 0.16 8.19 9.09
CA ALA A 156 -0.74 8.79 10.08
C ALA A 156 -0.53 10.31 10.18
N LYS A 157 0.72 10.80 10.25
CA LYS A 157 1.06 12.23 10.23
C LYS A 157 0.56 12.92 8.96
N LYS A 158 0.59 12.24 7.83
CA LYS A 158 0.03 12.73 6.56
C LYS A 158 -1.51 12.56 6.49
N LYS A 159 -2.17 12.16 7.57
CA LYS A 159 -3.63 11.95 7.67
C LYS A 159 -4.14 10.99 6.58
N ALA A 160 -3.39 9.91 6.33
CA ALA A 160 -3.77 8.89 5.37
C ALA A 160 -4.92 8.01 5.88
N PHE A 161 -4.97 7.76 7.18
CA PHE A 161 -6.02 6.98 7.83
C PHE A 161 -7.22 7.88 8.13
N VAL A 162 -8.01 8.14 7.08
CA VAL A 162 -9.10 9.14 7.11
C VAL A 162 -10.24 8.72 8.03
N SER A 163 -10.49 7.41 8.16
CA SER A 163 -11.52 6.86 9.03
C SER A 163 -10.91 6.03 10.16
N GLY A 164 -11.61 5.91 11.27
CA GLY A 164 -11.22 4.99 12.34
C GLY A 164 -11.64 3.53 12.10
N LEU A 165 -12.07 3.17 10.87
CA LEU A 165 -12.47 1.81 10.54
C LEU A 165 -11.28 1.01 10.00
N PHE A 166 -10.96 -0.06 10.71
CA PHE A 166 -9.85 -0.94 10.34
C PHE A 166 -10.34 -2.38 10.17
N VAL A 167 -9.55 -3.14 9.42
CA VAL A 167 -9.77 -4.56 9.22
C VAL A 167 -8.48 -5.31 9.44
N GLU A 168 -8.56 -6.34 10.24
CA GLU A 168 -7.49 -7.30 10.46
C GLU A 168 -7.80 -8.56 9.67
N ASP A 169 -6.85 -8.98 8.84
CA ASP A 169 -7.02 -10.16 7.99
C ASP A 169 -5.69 -10.87 7.73
N ALA A 170 -5.77 -12.17 7.48
CA ALA A 170 -4.63 -12.98 7.08
C ALA A 170 -4.93 -13.76 5.80
N SER A 171 -3.90 -13.96 4.98
CA SER A 171 -4.00 -14.68 3.73
C SER A 171 -2.75 -15.52 3.50
N TYR A 172 -2.90 -16.67 2.84
CA TYR A 172 -1.76 -17.48 2.42
C TYR A 172 -1.17 -16.95 1.12
N VAL A 173 0.15 -16.98 1.02
CA VAL A 173 0.92 -16.60 -0.16
C VAL A 173 1.58 -17.87 -0.71
N PRO A 174 0.96 -18.55 -1.69
CA PRO A 174 1.50 -19.75 -2.31
C PRO A 174 2.82 -19.45 -3.03
N LEU A 175 3.75 -20.40 -2.94
CA LEU A 175 5.08 -20.34 -3.51
C LEU A 175 5.33 -21.52 -4.46
N PRO A 176 6.22 -21.37 -5.46
CA PRO A 176 6.66 -22.50 -6.27
C PRO A 176 7.34 -23.57 -5.41
N GLY A 177 6.82 -24.81 -5.44
CA GLY A 177 7.32 -25.92 -4.63
C GLY A 177 8.71 -26.45 -5.00
N ASN A 178 9.24 -26.03 -6.15
CA ASN A 178 10.57 -26.42 -6.64
C ASN A 178 11.71 -25.51 -6.17
N THR A 179 11.43 -24.50 -5.36
CA THR A 179 12.40 -23.51 -4.89
C THR A 179 12.45 -23.51 -3.36
N ASN A 180 13.64 -23.56 -2.78
CA ASN A 180 13.82 -23.53 -1.33
C ASN A 180 13.67 -22.10 -0.79
N TYR A 181 12.46 -21.73 -0.40
CA TYR A 181 12.15 -20.48 0.28
C TYR A 181 12.38 -20.63 1.79
N LYS A 182 13.32 -19.87 2.32
CA LYS A 182 13.64 -19.92 3.76
C LYS A 182 12.43 -19.51 4.59
N TYR A 183 12.12 -20.30 5.64
CA TYR A 183 10.98 -20.15 6.55
C TYR A 183 9.60 -20.44 5.95
N ALA A 184 9.45 -20.72 4.66
CA ALA A 184 8.17 -21.16 4.13
C ALA A 184 7.83 -22.56 4.65
N GLN A 185 6.54 -22.85 4.80
CA GLN A 185 6.04 -24.12 5.31
C GLN A 185 4.93 -24.65 4.40
N TYR A 186 4.79 -25.98 4.39
CA TYR A 186 3.71 -26.66 3.69
C TYR A 186 2.44 -26.63 4.53
N VAL A 187 1.33 -26.22 3.90
CA VAL A 187 0.00 -26.15 4.51
C VAL A 187 -1.02 -26.67 3.50
N TRP A 188 -2.05 -27.34 3.98
CA TRP A 188 -3.18 -27.74 3.15
C TRP A 188 -4.06 -26.51 2.86
N LEU A 189 -4.26 -26.22 1.58
CA LEU A 189 -5.11 -25.13 1.12
C LEU A 189 -6.21 -25.69 0.21
N ASP A 190 -7.42 -25.13 0.34
CA ASP A 190 -8.53 -25.39 -0.59
C ASP A 190 -8.30 -24.70 -1.96
N GLU A 191 -9.25 -24.84 -2.87
CA GLU A 191 -9.19 -24.22 -4.20
C GLU A 191 -9.19 -22.69 -4.16
N ASP A 192 -9.77 -22.09 -3.12
CA ASP A 192 -9.81 -20.65 -2.89
C ASP A 192 -8.54 -20.13 -2.20
N GLY A 193 -7.65 -21.04 -1.77
CA GLY A 193 -6.39 -20.71 -1.09
C GLY A 193 -6.56 -20.47 0.40
N ASN A 194 -7.63 -20.94 1.02
CA ASN A 194 -7.83 -20.93 2.47
C ASN A 194 -7.29 -22.20 3.11
N HIS A 195 -7.04 -22.13 4.42
CA HIS A 195 -6.61 -23.31 5.18
C HIS A 195 -7.68 -24.41 5.13
N ALA A 196 -7.24 -25.60 4.81
CA ALA A 196 -8.08 -26.80 4.72
C ALA A 196 -7.45 -27.97 5.51
N SER A 197 -8.24 -29.02 5.75
CA SER A 197 -7.71 -30.29 6.22
C SER A 197 -7.25 -31.16 5.03
N GLN A 198 -6.45 -32.16 5.28
CA GLN A 198 -6.02 -33.15 4.27
C GLN A 198 -7.23 -33.83 3.60
N ASP A 199 -8.33 -34.01 4.35
CA ASP A 199 -9.51 -34.72 3.91
C ASP A 199 -10.51 -33.80 3.17
N THR A 200 -10.21 -32.51 3.06
CA THR A 200 -11.08 -31.55 2.34
C THR A 200 -10.99 -31.82 0.83
N PRO A 201 -12.11 -32.05 0.13
CA PRO A 201 -12.10 -32.21 -1.31
C PRO A 201 -11.43 -31.03 -2.02
N GLY A 202 -10.51 -31.31 -2.96
CA GLY A 202 -9.76 -30.29 -3.69
C GLY A 202 -8.59 -29.67 -2.94
N ALA A 203 -8.38 -30.01 -1.66
CA ALA A 203 -7.26 -29.48 -0.89
C ALA A 203 -5.91 -29.96 -1.42
N ARG A 204 -4.92 -29.07 -1.44
CA ARG A 204 -3.55 -29.34 -1.92
C ARG A 204 -2.52 -28.92 -0.88
N LEU A 205 -1.52 -29.77 -0.67
CA LEU A 205 -0.38 -29.43 0.17
C LEU A 205 0.51 -28.41 -0.56
N THR A 206 0.51 -27.18 -0.07
CA THR A 206 1.09 -26.02 -0.76
C THR A 206 2.17 -25.37 0.11
N LEU A 207 3.36 -25.16 -0.47
CA LEU A 207 4.40 -24.35 0.17
C LEU A 207 3.96 -22.89 0.21
N CYS A 208 3.93 -22.26 1.38
CA CYS A 208 3.46 -20.88 1.49
C CYS A 208 4.07 -20.13 2.68
N TYR A 209 3.97 -18.82 2.59
CA TYR A 209 4.00 -17.92 3.73
C TYR A 209 2.59 -17.56 4.17
N LYS A 210 2.43 -17.16 5.43
CA LYS A 210 1.24 -16.50 5.93
C LYS A 210 1.49 -15.00 5.95
N PHE A 211 0.57 -14.26 5.38
CA PHE A 211 0.58 -12.80 5.34
C PHE A 211 -0.54 -12.28 6.21
N SER A 212 -0.21 -11.57 7.29
CA SER A 212 -1.17 -10.90 8.17
C SER A 212 -1.09 -9.40 7.96
N SER A 213 -2.21 -8.70 7.99
CA SER A 213 -2.28 -7.28 7.69
C SER A 213 -3.34 -6.55 8.50
N LEU A 214 -3.04 -5.28 8.82
CA LEU A 214 -3.97 -4.31 9.36
C LEU A 214 -4.22 -3.23 8.31
N LEU A 215 -5.48 -3.08 7.89
CA LEU A 215 -5.88 -2.16 6.83
C LEU A 215 -6.85 -1.11 7.33
N ASN A 216 -6.66 0.14 6.93
CA ASN A 216 -7.64 1.21 7.08
C ASN A 216 -8.54 1.31 5.84
N THR A 217 -9.83 1.55 6.06
CA THR A 217 -10.82 1.79 5.01
C THR A 217 -11.89 2.75 5.50
N ASP A 218 -12.74 3.24 4.62
CA ASP A 218 -13.94 4.00 4.99
C ASP A 218 -15.20 3.13 5.01
N ARG A 219 -16.32 3.74 5.46
CA ARG A 219 -17.62 3.06 5.49
C ARG A 219 -18.12 2.62 4.11
N ASP A 220 -17.64 3.25 3.04
CA ASP A 220 -18.04 2.93 1.66
C ASP A 220 -17.10 1.90 1.03
N GLY A 221 -15.98 1.58 1.67
CA GLY A 221 -14.92 0.73 1.11
C GLY A 221 -14.33 1.34 -0.15
N SER A 222 -14.20 2.69 -0.17
CA SER A 222 -13.71 3.42 -1.33
C SER A 222 -12.20 3.30 -1.49
N TYR A 223 -11.47 3.12 -0.41
CA TYR A 223 -10.03 2.92 -0.39
C TYR A 223 -9.61 1.87 0.65
N TYR A 224 -8.39 1.36 0.51
CA TYR A 224 -7.72 0.51 1.50
C TYR A 224 -6.25 0.90 1.61
N ILE A 225 -5.79 1.21 2.82
CA ILE A 225 -4.40 1.60 3.12
C ILE A 225 -3.84 0.69 4.19
N TYR A 226 -2.68 0.08 3.95
CA TYR A 226 -2.03 -0.80 4.91
C TYR A 226 -1.40 0.03 6.04
N ALA A 227 -1.80 -0.26 7.26
CA ALA A 227 -1.27 0.32 8.49
C ALA A 227 -0.25 -0.59 9.19
N GLY A 228 -0.28 -1.88 8.88
CA GLY A 228 0.66 -2.86 9.38
C GLY A 228 0.64 -4.14 8.56
N ALA A 229 1.75 -4.87 8.57
CA ALA A 229 1.87 -6.16 7.88
C ALA A 229 2.95 -7.06 8.50
N ARG A 230 2.74 -8.38 8.39
CA ARG A 230 3.72 -9.42 8.73
C ARG A 230 3.74 -10.52 7.68
N VAL A 231 4.88 -11.17 7.57
CA VAL A 231 5.05 -12.38 6.75
C VAL A 231 5.71 -13.43 7.62
N ASP A 232 4.98 -14.47 7.89
CA ASP A 232 5.36 -15.55 8.80
C ASP A 232 5.33 -16.92 8.09
N PRO A 233 5.88 -17.99 8.68
CA PRO A 233 5.70 -19.35 8.17
C PRO A 233 4.23 -19.71 8.02
N GLY A 234 3.88 -20.47 6.97
CA GLY A 234 2.48 -20.77 6.65
C GLY A 234 1.69 -21.47 7.77
N ASN A 235 2.38 -22.23 8.63
CA ASN A 235 1.76 -23.00 9.71
C ASN A 235 1.55 -22.24 11.02
N ILE A 236 1.90 -20.95 11.09
CA ILE A 236 1.73 -20.13 12.31
C ILE A 236 0.25 -19.78 12.53
N ASN A 237 -0.18 -19.78 13.78
CA ASN A 237 -1.50 -19.29 14.17
C ASN A 237 -1.52 -17.75 14.08
N GLY A 238 -2.40 -17.17 13.25
CA GLY A 238 -2.44 -15.73 13.00
C GLY A 238 -2.93 -14.85 14.16
N LEU A 239 -3.35 -15.44 15.27
CA LEU A 239 -3.95 -14.70 16.38
C LEU A 239 -2.96 -13.76 17.08
N SER A 240 -1.76 -14.28 17.42
CA SER A 240 -0.71 -13.49 18.08
C SER A 240 -0.16 -12.41 17.15
N GLU A 241 0.00 -12.73 15.87
CA GLU A 241 0.53 -11.84 14.86
C GLU A 241 -0.40 -10.66 14.59
N GLY A 242 -1.71 -10.91 14.54
CA GLY A 242 -2.70 -9.87 14.38
C GLY A 242 -2.74 -8.91 15.57
N ARG A 243 -2.73 -9.48 16.80
CA ARG A 243 -2.65 -8.68 18.02
C ARG A 243 -1.42 -7.77 18.02
N GLU A 244 -0.24 -8.28 17.68
CA GLU A 244 0.98 -7.50 17.62
C GLU A 244 0.89 -6.34 16.60
N LEU A 245 0.18 -6.53 15.46
CA LEU A 245 -0.04 -5.45 14.50
C LEU A 245 -0.92 -4.34 15.07
N VAL A 246 -2.01 -4.68 15.75
CA VAL A 246 -2.89 -3.71 16.39
C VAL A 246 -2.15 -2.98 17.51
N ASP A 247 -1.47 -3.71 18.39
CA ASP A 247 -0.69 -3.15 19.49
C ASP A 247 0.37 -2.18 18.98
N CYS A 248 1.15 -2.60 17.99
CA CYS A 248 2.18 -1.77 17.36
C CYS A 248 1.60 -0.48 16.76
N PHE A 249 0.46 -0.54 16.08
CA PHE A 249 -0.18 0.64 15.50
C PHE A 249 -0.68 1.60 16.58
N MET A 250 -1.33 1.09 17.62
CA MET A 250 -1.86 1.91 18.73
C MET A 250 -0.74 2.54 19.57
N GLU A 251 0.31 1.79 19.89
CA GLU A 251 1.50 2.27 20.64
C GLU A 251 2.24 3.39 19.88
N ASN A 252 2.19 3.37 18.54
CA ASN A 252 2.76 4.43 17.70
C ASN A 252 1.83 5.65 17.51
N GLY A 253 0.79 5.79 18.33
CA GLY A 253 -0.14 6.91 18.29
C GLY A 253 -1.19 6.78 17.19
N GLY A 254 -1.43 5.57 16.68
CA GLY A 254 -2.53 5.26 15.80
C GLY A 254 -3.89 5.37 16.50
N TYR A 255 -4.95 5.46 15.71
CA TYR A 255 -6.32 5.51 16.22
C TYR A 255 -7.22 4.55 15.46
N ILE A 256 -7.85 3.64 16.19
CA ILE A 256 -8.86 2.69 15.69
C ILE A 256 -10.15 2.90 16.47
N ASP A 257 -11.24 3.31 15.80
CA ASP A 257 -12.58 3.35 16.40
C ASP A 257 -13.24 1.97 16.36
N THR A 258 -13.19 1.33 15.20
CA THR A 258 -13.82 0.02 14.98
C THR A 258 -12.88 -0.91 14.18
N LEU A 259 -12.70 -2.12 14.71
CA LEU A 259 -11.90 -3.18 14.10
C LEU A 259 -12.83 -4.31 13.61
N LEU A 260 -12.76 -4.64 12.34
CA LEU A 260 -13.42 -5.80 11.77
C LEU A 260 -12.44 -6.97 11.73
N VAL A 261 -12.84 -8.11 12.28
CA VAL A 261 -11.95 -9.25 12.50
C VAL A 261 -12.59 -10.53 11.97
N ASP A 262 -11.78 -11.46 11.46
CA ASP A 262 -12.29 -12.74 11.01
C ASP A 262 -12.45 -13.76 12.14
N ARG A 263 -13.18 -14.85 11.86
CA ARG A 263 -13.36 -16.00 12.77
C ARG A 263 -12.05 -16.61 13.27
N GLY A 264 -10.96 -16.46 12.51
CA GLY A 264 -9.62 -16.92 12.89
C GLY A 264 -9.05 -16.21 14.11
N TYR A 265 -9.55 -15.02 14.41
CA TYR A 265 -9.08 -14.15 15.52
C TYR A 265 -10.00 -14.18 16.76
N ILE A 266 -10.84 -15.19 16.89
CA ILE A 266 -11.74 -15.34 18.06
C ILE A 266 -10.91 -15.66 19.31
N ASP A 267 -10.64 -14.63 20.12
CA ASP A 267 -10.03 -14.74 21.45
C ASP A 267 -10.58 -13.67 22.39
N GLY A 268 -11.28 -14.11 23.44
CA GLY A 268 -11.92 -13.21 24.39
C GLY A 268 -10.95 -12.32 25.16
N ALA A 269 -9.72 -12.80 25.44
CA ALA A 269 -8.70 -12.02 26.12
C ALA A 269 -8.19 -10.86 25.24
N THR A 270 -7.87 -11.14 23.96
CA THR A 270 -7.44 -10.15 22.99
C THR A 270 -8.51 -9.10 22.71
N LEU A 271 -9.77 -9.52 22.51
CA LEU A 271 -10.90 -8.60 22.30
C LEU A 271 -11.20 -7.76 23.55
N THR A 272 -10.96 -8.30 24.74
CA THR A 272 -11.05 -7.55 26.00
C THR A 272 -9.97 -6.47 26.08
N HIS A 273 -8.73 -6.82 25.76
CA HIS A 273 -7.60 -5.91 25.69
C HIS A 273 -7.90 -4.76 24.70
N TYR A 274 -8.29 -5.05 23.48
CA TYR A 274 -8.65 -4.03 22.49
C TYR A 274 -9.72 -3.06 23.04
N LYS A 275 -10.75 -3.59 23.71
CA LYS A 275 -11.83 -2.74 24.23
C LYS A 275 -11.43 -1.93 25.44
N LYS A 276 -10.72 -2.52 26.41
CA LYS A 276 -10.41 -1.87 27.69
C LYS A 276 -9.23 -0.93 27.61
N ASP A 277 -8.15 -1.38 26.95
CA ASP A 277 -6.89 -0.65 26.96
C ASP A 277 -6.83 0.40 25.85
N TYR A 278 -7.36 0.08 24.66
CA TYR A 278 -7.35 0.97 23.50
C TYR A 278 -8.71 1.60 23.17
N ARG A 279 -9.78 1.18 23.83
CA ARG A 279 -11.17 1.62 23.54
C ARG A 279 -11.65 1.28 22.14
N ILE A 280 -11.02 0.32 21.48
CA ILE A 280 -11.40 -0.15 20.16
C ILE A 280 -12.73 -0.91 20.24
N ASN A 281 -13.68 -0.54 19.38
CA ASN A 281 -14.85 -1.37 19.14
C ASN A 281 -14.49 -2.46 18.15
N TRP A 282 -15.04 -3.65 18.27
CA TRP A 282 -14.79 -4.75 17.37
C TRP A 282 -16.09 -5.39 16.89
N VAL A 283 -16.02 -6.01 15.70
CA VAL A 283 -17.10 -6.82 15.11
C VAL A 283 -16.46 -8.10 14.57
N ILE A 284 -16.99 -9.27 14.98
CA ILE A 284 -16.45 -10.59 14.67
C ILE A 284 -17.57 -11.62 14.49
N PRO A 285 -17.51 -12.53 13.49
CA PRO A 285 -18.47 -13.62 13.38
C PRO A 285 -18.25 -14.67 14.48
N LEU A 286 -19.32 -15.13 15.12
CA LEU A 286 -19.27 -16.25 16.06
C LEU A 286 -19.18 -17.60 15.35
N LYS A 287 -18.46 -18.55 15.97
CA LYS A 287 -18.49 -19.97 15.55
C LYS A 287 -19.70 -20.66 16.18
N SER A 288 -20.31 -21.57 15.44
CA SER A 288 -21.49 -22.34 15.93
C SER A 288 -21.19 -23.22 17.14
N SER A 289 -19.92 -23.50 17.44
CA SER A 289 -19.48 -24.25 18.61
C SER A 289 -19.34 -23.40 19.89
N MET A 290 -19.67 -22.12 19.87
CA MET A 290 -19.51 -21.22 21.01
C MET A 290 -20.81 -21.10 21.80
N ALA A 291 -20.71 -21.11 23.14
CA ALA A 291 -21.86 -20.90 24.01
C ALA A 291 -22.60 -19.57 23.71
N ALA A 292 -21.88 -18.51 23.37
CA ALA A 292 -22.48 -17.24 22.98
C ALA A 292 -23.31 -17.33 21.68
N TYR A 293 -22.95 -18.21 20.77
CA TYR A 293 -23.73 -18.50 19.57
C TYR A 293 -25.03 -19.23 19.95
N ASP A 294 -24.92 -20.29 20.76
CA ASP A 294 -26.07 -21.09 21.18
C ASP A 294 -27.09 -20.26 21.97
N ASP A 295 -26.60 -19.43 22.85
CA ASP A 295 -27.42 -18.50 23.65
C ASP A 295 -28.21 -17.53 22.75
N ALA A 296 -27.49 -16.88 21.84
CA ALA A 296 -28.09 -15.94 20.87
C ALA A 296 -29.14 -16.64 19.98
N MET A 297 -28.84 -17.84 19.49
CA MET A 297 -29.77 -18.65 18.71
C MET A 297 -30.97 -19.14 19.53
N GLY A 298 -30.76 -19.47 20.83
CA GLY A 298 -31.84 -19.79 21.73
C GLY A 298 -32.82 -18.62 21.91
N LEU A 299 -32.28 -17.41 22.12
CA LEU A 299 -33.08 -16.18 22.18
C LEU A 299 -33.83 -15.91 20.86
N ALA A 300 -33.17 -16.11 19.72
CA ALA A 300 -33.75 -15.88 18.39
C ALA A 300 -34.94 -16.80 18.08
N ARG A 301 -35.05 -17.95 18.75
CA ARG A 301 -36.17 -18.90 18.58
C ARG A 301 -37.39 -18.55 19.45
N THR A 302 -37.28 -17.57 20.32
CA THR A 302 -38.41 -17.15 21.16
C THR A 302 -39.46 -16.42 20.32
N LYS A 303 -40.75 -16.49 20.76
CA LYS A 303 -41.88 -15.93 20.00
C LYS A 303 -41.89 -14.39 19.91
N ASN A 304 -41.18 -13.69 20.78
CA ASN A 304 -41.23 -12.23 20.91
C ASN A 304 -40.02 -11.50 20.33
N VAL A 305 -39.30 -12.09 19.40
CA VAL A 305 -38.13 -11.45 18.77
C VAL A 305 -38.57 -10.43 17.74
N ASP A 306 -38.11 -9.21 17.86
CA ASP A 306 -38.36 -8.13 16.91
C ASP A 306 -37.36 -8.26 15.72
N TRP A 307 -37.76 -8.96 14.68
CA TRP A 307 -37.04 -9.08 13.43
C TRP A 307 -37.31 -7.88 12.55
N LYS A 308 -36.23 -7.17 12.12
CA LYS A 308 -36.32 -6.07 11.16
C LYS A 308 -35.92 -6.55 9.77
N THR A 309 -36.70 -6.22 8.77
CA THR A 309 -36.32 -6.51 7.37
C THR A 309 -35.05 -5.77 7.02
N TYR A 310 -34.07 -6.51 6.48
CA TYR A 310 -32.78 -6.00 6.06
C TYR A 310 -32.66 -5.89 4.54
N ASN A 311 -33.09 -6.93 3.83
CA ASN A 311 -33.09 -6.97 2.37
C ASN A 311 -34.20 -7.88 1.85
N ILE A 312 -34.70 -7.59 0.65
CA ILE A 312 -35.67 -8.43 -0.07
C ILE A 312 -35.19 -8.54 -1.52
N GLU A 313 -34.96 -9.75 -1.96
CA GLU A 313 -34.69 -10.06 -3.36
C GLU A 313 -35.97 -10.59 -4.02
N GLN A 314 -36.36 -10.01 -5.18
CA GLN A 314 -37.49 -10.45 -5.95
C GLN A 314 -37.03 -11.30 -7.16
N SER A 315 -37.78 -12.33 -7.49
CA SER A 315 -37.61 -13.08 -8.72
C SER A 315 -37.98 -12.22 -9.94
N SER A 316 -37.63 -12.67 -11.12
CA SER A 316 -38.03 -12.05 -12.39
C SER A 316 -39.57 -11.94 -12.59
N GLU A 317 -40.33 -12.77 -11.85
CA GLU A 317 -41.78 -12.79 -11.86
C GLU A 317 -42.43 -11.93 -10.77
N GLY A 318 -41.62 -11.21 -9.98
CA GLY A 318 -42.08 -10.29 -8.93
C GLY A 318 -42.40 -10.92 -7.57
N PHE A 319 -42.16 -12.22 -7.39
CA PHE A 319 -42.28 -12.89 -6.09
C PHE A 319 -41.03 -12.69 -5.25
N ILE A 320 -41.19 -12.75 -3.92
CA ILE A 320 -40.05 -12.71 -3.00
C ILE A 320 -39.27 -14.03 -3.16
N ALA A 321 -38.05 -13.96 -3.73
CA ALA A 321 -37.15 -15.09 -3.82
C ALA A 321 -36.38 -15.29 -2.51
N LYS A 322 -35.82 -14.21 -1.94
CA LYS A 322 -35.11 -14.25 -0.68
C LYS A 322 -35.49 -13.08 0.21
N LYS A 323 -35.53 -13.34 1.52
CA LYS A 323 -35.73 -12.31 2.55
C LYS A 323 -34.67 -12.40 3.63
N GLU A 324 -33.98 -11.31 3.87
CA GLU A 324 -33.03 -11.16 4.96
C GLU A 324 -33.66 -10.32 6.09
N GLU A 325 -33.59 -10.81 7.31
CA GLU A 325 -34.07 -10.13 8.51
C GLU A 325 -32.97 -10.11 9.58
N VAL A 326 -32.94 -9.06 10.38
CA VAL A 326 -31.92 -8.86 11.40
C VAL A 326 -32.54 -8.56 12.77
N THR A 327 -31.85 -9.02 13.82
CA THR A 327 -32.16 -8.70 15.21
C THR A 327 -30.87 -8.56 16.00
N THR A 328 -30.95 -7.98 17.22
CA THR A 328 -29.78 -7.83 18.10
C THR A 328 -30.16 -8.12 19.56
N PHE A 329 -29.33 -8.90 20.22
CA PHE A 329 -29.37 -9.15 21.65
C PHE A 329 -28.22 -8.43 22.35
N TYR A 330 -28.50 -7.79 23.47
CA TYR A 330 -27.53 -6.94 24.16
C TYR A 330 -27.08 -7.59 25.47
N GLU A 331 -25.78 -7.35 25.79
CA GLU A 331 -25.19 -7.66 27.10
C GLU A 331 -25.22 -9.16 27.50
N LEU A 332 -25.02 -10.04 26.48
CA LEU A 332 -24.87 -11.48 26.73
C LEU A 332 -23.65 -11.73 27.64
N LYS A 333 -23.71 -12.82 28.44
CA LYS A 333 -22.67 -13.21 29.41
C LYS A 333 -22.02 -14.56 29.07
N SER A 334 -22.49 -15.23 28.05
CA SER A 334 -22.12 -16.61 27.70
C SER A 334 -20.75 -16.76 27.06
N TRP A 335 -19.95 -15.71 26.96
CA TRP A 335 -18.54 -15.79 26.53
C TRP A 335 -17.62 -15.50 27.74
N GLU A 336 -17.28 -16.55 28.50
CA GLU A 336 -16.58 -16.43 29.78
C GLU A 336 -15.22 -15.73 29.72
N SER A 337 -14.42 -15.97 28.68
CA SER A 337 -13.09 -15.36 28.51
C SER A 337 -13.17 -13.87 28.08
N LEU A 338 -14.32 -13.40 27.63
CA LEU A 338 -14.54 -12.00 27.25
C LEU A 338 -14.96 -11.17 28.48
N LYS A 339 -14.16 -10.18 28.86
CA LYS A 339 -14.44 -9.26 29.96
C LYS A 339 -14.82 -7.86 29.46
N ALA A 340 -15.41 -7.77 28.29
CA ALA A 340 -15.99 -6.56 27.68
C ALA A 340 -17.49 -6.78 27.42
N ALA A 341 -18.22 -5.71 27.09
CA ALA A 341 -19.63 -5.83 26.70
C ALA A 341 -19.75 -6.68 25.42
N LEU A 342 -20.66 -7.65 25.46
CA LEU A 342 -20.96 -8.53 24.32
C LEU A 342 -22.38 -8.24 23.84
N HIS A 343 -22.50 -7.79 22.61
CA HIS A 343 -23.76 -7.70 21.89
C HIS A 343 -23.70 -8.66 20.71
N VAL A 344 -24.81 -9.29 20.36
CA VAL A 344 -24.87 -10.26 19.28
C VAL A 344 -25.99 -9.89 18.32
N SER A 345 -25.64 -9.64 17.07
CA SER A 345 -26.58 -9.42 15.98
C SER A 345 -26.71 -10.68 15.13
N ILE A 346 -27.93 -11.06 14.82
CA ILE A 346 -28.26 -12.23 14.01
C ILE A 346 -28.94 -11.76 12.72
N LYS A 347 -28.44 -12.24 11.59
CA LYS A 347 -29.11 -12.17 10.31
C LYS A 347 -29.71 -13.52 9.97
N ARG A 348 -30.99 -13.56 9.64
CA ARG A 348 -31.71 -14.71 9.12
C ARG A 348 -31.98 -14.49 7.65
N GLU A 349 -31.57 -15.42 6.80
CA GLU A 349 -31.90 -15.45 5.38
C GLU A 349 -32.89 -16.60 5.13
N THR A 350 -34.02 -16.28 4.58
CA THR A 350 -35.02 -17.25 4.12
C THR A 350 -35.04 -17.26 2.61
N ASP A 351 -34.67 -18.38 2.03
CA ASP A 351 -34.77 -18.65 0.62
C ASP A 351 -36.13 -19.35 0.37
N TYR A 352 -37.04 -18.67 -0.33
CA TYR A 352 -38.39 -19.17 -0.56
C TYR A 352 -38.48 -20.18 -1.71
N GLU A 353 -37.44 -20.24 -2.57
CA GLU A 353 -37.38 -21.23 -3.66
C GLU A 353 -36.98 -22.61 -3.13
N SER A 354 -35.93 -22.62 -2.28
CA SER A 354 -35.45 -23.88 -1.69
C SER A 354 -36.12 -24.23 -0.35
N GLY A 355 -36.80 -23.28 0.29
CA GLY A 355 -37.35 -23.42 1.63
C GLY A 355 -36.26 -23.42 2.73
N GLN A 356 -35.02 -23.11 2.41
CA GLN A 356 -33.91 -23.11 3.37
C GLN A 356 -33.88 -21.84 4.21
N VAL A 357 -33.51 -21.99 5.48
CA VAL A 357 -33.26 -20.87 6.39
C VAL A 357 -31.82 -20.96 6.89
N SER A 358 -31.05 -19.90 6.66
CA SER A 358 -29.67 -19.78 7.13
C SER A 358 -29.53 -18.65 8.13
N TYR A 359 -28.51 -18.73 8.99
CA TYR A 359 -28.23 -17.72 10.00
C TYR A 359 -26.77 -17.30 9.94
N PHE A 360 -26.53 -15.98 10.04
CA PHE A 360 -25.21 -15.42 10.19
C PHE A 360 -25.16 -14.57 11.46
N VAL A 361 -24.23 -14.89 12.37
CA VAL A 361 -24.19 -14.35 13.73
C VAL A 361 -22.90 -13.54 13.92
N LEU A 362 -23.05 -12.27 14.30
CA LEU A 362 -21.98 -11.33 14.60
C LEU A 362 -21.98 -10.95 16.07
N ALA A 363 -20.81 -11.07 16.71
CA ALA A 363 -20.54 -10.47 18.01
C ALA A 363 -19.90 -9.09 17.83
N HIS A 364 -20.25 -8.14 18.70
CA HIS A 364 -19.69 -6.80 18.71
C HIS A 364 -19.67 -6.17 20.09
N SER A 365 -18.75 -5.23 20.31
CA SER A 365 -18.60 -4.55 21.61
C SER A 365 -19.32 -3.22 21.70
N LYS A 366 -19.83 -2.68 20.58
CA LYS A 366 -20.56 -1.41 20.52
C LYS A 366 -22.06 -1.65 20.43
N LYS A 367 -22.83 -0.94 21.25
CA LYS A 367 -24.30 -0.95 21.14
C LYS A 367 -24.72 -0.10 19.96
N TYR A 368 -25.06 -0.74 18.84
CA TYR A 368 -25.58 -0.06 17.66
C TYR A 368 -27.04 0.33 17.83
N LYS A 369 -27.46 1.41 17.18
CA LYS A 369 -28.85 1.88 17.21
C LYS A 369 -29.76 0.95 16.39
N TYR A 370 -29.25 0.48 15.25
CA TYR A 370 -29.97 -0.42 14.34
C TYR A 370 -29.26 -1.76 14.22
N PRO A 371 -30.00 -2.89 14.24
CA PRO A 371 -29.39 -4.22 14.08
C PRO A 371 -28.60 -4.39 12.77
N SER A 372 -28.96 -3.65 11.72
CA SER A 372 -28.28 -3.69 10.41
C SER A 372 -26.85 -3.14 10.44
N GLU A 373 -26.54 -2.20 11.33
CA GLU A 373 -25.26 -1.49 11.34
C GLU A 373 -24.04 -2.43 11.46
N ALA A 374 -24.16 -3.48 12.30
CA ALA A 374 -23.09 -4.46 12.44
C ALA A 374 -22.82 -5.21 11.14
N PHE A 375 -23.89 -5.57 10.41
CA PHE A 375 -23.79 -6.28 9.13
C PHE A 375 -23.26 -5.36 8.03
N ASP A 376 -23.71 -4.11 7.97
CA ASP A 376 -23.24 -3.11 7.02
C ASP A 376 -21.75 -2.83 7.16
N LEU A 377 -21.26 -2.77 8.41
CA LEU A 377 -19.83 -2.67 8.70
C LEU A 377 -19.10 -3.95 8.28
N TYR A 378 -19.59 -5.12 8.70
CA TYR A 378 -18.91 -6.37 8.43
C TYR A 378 -18.83 -6.72 6.92
N LYS A 379 -19.81 -6.31 6.12
CA LYS A 379 -19.74 -6.41 4.65
C LYS A 379 -18.48 -5.77 4.06
N LYS A 380 -17.88 -4.80 4.74
CA LYS A 380 -16.63 -4.16 4.26
C LYS A 380 -15.43 -5.10 4.35
N ARG A 381 -15.46 -6.06 5.31
CA ARG A 381 -14.44 -7.09 5.37
C ARG A 381 -14.44 -7.98 4.12
N ALA A 382 -15.61 -8.39 3.63
CA ALA A 382 -15.69 -9.20 2.42
C ALA A 382 -15.03 -8.53 1.20
N LYS A 383 -15.04 -7.20 1.12
CA LYS A 383 -14.35 -6.46 0.07
C LYS A 383 -12.81 -6.53 0.16
N ILE A 384 -12.27 -6.92 1.31
CA ILE A 384 -10.83 -7.13 1.48
C ILE A 384 -10.35 -8.37 0.73
N GLU A 385 -11.14 -9.42 0.69
CA GLU A 385 -10.81 -10.62 -0.10
C GLU A 385 -10.57 -10.24 -1.57
N GLU A 386 -11.41 -9.35 -2.11
CA GLU A 386 -11.19 -8.78 -3.44
C GLU A 386 -9.89 -7.96 -3.51
N ARG A 387 -9.50 -7.21 -2.45
CA ARG A 387 -8.24 -6.46 -2.41
C ARG A 387 -7.03 -7.37 -2.31
N HIS A 388 -7.10 -8.44 -1.52
CA HIS A 388 -6.05 -9.46 -1.49
C HIS A 388 -5.92 -10.15 -2.85
N ARG A 389 -7.03 -10.43 -3.52
CA ARG A 389 -7.04 -10.96 -4.89
C ARG A 389 -6.38 -9.98 -5.87
N GLN A 390 -6.67 -8.68 -5.76
CA GLN A 390 -6.04 -7.65 -6.58
C GLN A 390 -4.54 -7.54 -6.31
N LEU A 391 -4.10 -7.58 -5.05
CA LEU A 391 -2.67 -7.63 -4.71
C LEU A 391 -2.00 -8.86 -5.31
N LYS A 392 -2.59 -10.04 -5.16
CA LYS A 392 -2.04 -11.27 -5.72
C LYS A 392 -2.02 -11.24 -7.25
N GLY A 393 -3.09 -10.76 -7.89
CA GLY A 393 -3.23 -10.73 -9.35
C GLY A 393 -2.50 -9.56 -10.02
N PHE A 394 -2.77 -8.33 -9.58
CA PHE A 394 -2.33 -7.12 -10.29
C PHE A 394 -0.98 -6.59 -9.83
N TRP A 395 -0.64 -6.83 -8.55
CA TRP A 395 0.65 -6.46 -7.97
C TRP A 395 1.60 -7.64 -7.88
N ALA A 396 1.20 -8.80 -8.43
CA ALA A 396 2.00 -10.03 -8.43
C ALA A 396 2.58 -10.33 -7.04
N PHE A 397 1.74 -10.19 -5.98
CA PHE A 397 2.18 -10.25 -4.58
C PHE A 397 2.84 -11.59 -4.21
N ASN A 398 2.48 -12.67 -4.90
CA ASN A 398 3.03 -14.01 -4.76
C ASN A 398 4.21 -14.32 -5.69
N LYS A 399 4.67 -13.36 -6.51
CA LYS A 399 5.83 -13.53 -7.40
C LYS A 399 7.05 -12.91 -6.75
N PHE A 400 8.03 -13.74 -6.45
CA PHE A 400 9.31 -13.31 -5.87
C PHE A 400 10.44 -13.60 -6.85
N SER A 401 11.31 -12.62 -7.07
CA SER A 401 12.48 -12.74 -7.95
C SER A 401 13.66 -13.47 -7.29
N SER A 402 13.55 -13.81 -6.01
CA SER A 402 14.59 -14.51 -5.25
C SER A 402 13.98 -15.23 -4.05
N PRO A 403 14.49 -16.43 -3.70
CA PRO A 403 14.09 -17.16 -2.50
C PRO A 403 14.73 -16.62 -1.21
N ALA A 404 15.66 -15.65 -1.30
CA ALA A 404 16.27 -15.05 -0.12
C ALA A 404 15.21 -14.29 0.69
N PHE A 405 15.02 -14.66 1.94
CA PHE A 405 13.94 -14.13 2.79
C PHE A 405 13.97 -12.58 2.91
N SER A 406 15.16 -11.98 3.00
CA SER A 406 15.28 -10.51 3.01
C SER A 406 14.72 -9.86 1.72
N LEU A 407 14.92 -10.48 0.56
CA LEU A 407 14.36 -9.99 -0.71
C LEU A 407 12.86 -10.27 -0.84
N VAL A 408 12.37 -11.37 -0.27
CA VAL A 408 10.92 -11.64 -0.15
C VAL A 408 10.26 -10.54 0.67
N ILE A 409 10.75 -10.29 1.88
CA ILE A 409 10.22 -9.22 2.75
C ILE A 409 10.33 -7.85 2.08
N THR A 410 11.45 -7.56 1.42
CA THR A 410 11.61 -6.30 0.67
C THR A 410 10.51 -6.15 -0.38
N GLN A 411 10.27 -7.18 -1.18
CA GLN A 411 9.24 -7.10 -2.23
C GLN A 411 7.84 -6.94 -1.65
N VAL A 412 7.51 -7.65 -0.56
CA VAL A 412 6.24 -7.50 0.15
C VAL A 412 6.08 -6.07 0.65
N VAL A 413 7.00 -5.59 1.47
CA VAL A 413 6.94 -4.25 2.09
C VAL A 413 6.81 -3.16 1.03
N PHE A 414 7.60 -3.22 -0.04
CA PHE A 414 7.56 -2.19 -1.08
C PHE A 414 6.32 -2.28 -1.98
N LYS A 415 5.73 -3.45 -2.18
CA LYS A 415 4.43 -3.57 -2.84
C LYS A 415 3.31 -2.96 -1.99
N LEU A 416 3.31 -3.22 -0.68
CA LEU A 416 2.34 -2.63 0.25
C LEU A 416 2.52 -1.11 0.39
N ALA A 417 3.76 -0.64 0.47
CA ALA A 417 4.07 0.78 0.51
C ALA A 417 3.63 1.47 -0.79
N ALA A 418 3.98 0.91 -1.96
CA ALA A 418 3.58 1.44 -3.26
C ALA A 418 2.06 1.50 -3.41
N TYR A 419 1.36 0.43 -3.03
CA TYR A 419 -0.09 0.38 -3.03
C TYR A 419 -0.69 1.46 -2.11
N SER A 420 -0.22 1.55 -0.86
CA SER A 420 -0.75 2.50 0.13
C SER A 420 -0.48 3.96 -0.26
N LEU A 421 0.72 4.26 -0.77
CA LEU A 421 1.06 5.59 -1.27
C LEU A 421 0.22 5.97 -2.50
N MET A 422 -0.04 5.01 -3.39
CA MET A 422 -0.93 5.20 -4.53
C MET A 422 -2.36 5.53 -4.09
N GLN A 423 -2.90 4.76 -3.13
CA GLN A 423 -4.23 5.04 -2.56
C GLN A 423 -4.28 6.43 -1.93
N LEU A 424 -3.24 6.83 -1.18
CA LEU A 424 -3.15 8.16 -0.60
C LEU A 424 -3.11 9.26 -1.67
N TYR A 425 -2.33 9.05 -2.74
CA TYR A 425 -2.27 9.99 -3.89
C TYR A 425 -3.64 10.16 -4.52
N LEU A 426 -4.32 9.06 -4.87
CA LEU A 426 -5.64 9.11 -5.50
C LEU A 426 -6.70 9.78 -4.61
N LEU A 427 -6.63 9.55 -3.28
CA LEU A 427 -7.50 10.23 -2.32
C LEU A 427 -7.25 11.75 -2.30
N ARG A 428 -5.99 12.17 -2.38
CA ARG A 428 -5.60 13.60 -2.36
C ARG A 428 -5.95 14.33 -3.64
N GLN A 429 -5.98 13.60 -4.76
CA GLN A 429 -6.38 14.14 -6.06
C GLN A 429 -7.89 14.03 -6.32
N ASP A 430 -8.67 13.59 -5.33
CA ASP A 430 -10.12 13.31 -5.45
C ASP A 430 -10.48 12.28 -6.55
N MET A 431 -9.54 11.38 -6.82
CA MET A 431 -9.67 10.30 -7.83
C MET A 431 -10.14 8.98 -7.21
N LYS A 432 -11.11 9.01 -6.29
CA LYS A 432 -11.57 7.83 -5.52
C LYS A 432 -12.04 6.68 -6.41
N ASP A 433 -12.62 6.97 -7.55
CA ASP A 433 -13.09 5.95 -8.49
C ASP A 433 -11.94 5.11 -9.07
N LEU A 434 -10.74 5.69 -9.18
CA LEU A 434 -9.54 4.99 -9.62
C LEU A 434 -8.93 4.12 -8.52
N ALA A 435 -9.18 4.40 -7.25
CA ALA A 435 -8.65 3.62 -6.12
C ALA A 435 -9.08 2.15 -6.15
N LYS A 436 -10.20 1.83 -6.82
CA LYS A 436 -10.73 0.48 -7.00
C LYS A 436 -10.24 -0.20 -8.29
N LYS A 437 -9.53 0.50 -9.15
CA LYS A 437 -9.05 0.00 -10.44
C LYS A 437 -7.68 -0.66 -10.33
N THR A 438 -7.30 -1.40 -11.36
CA THR A 438 -5.96 -2.00 -11.45
C THR A 438 -4.93 -0.92 -11.70
N ILE A 439 -3.69 -1.14 -11.28
CA ILE A 439 -2.60 -0.21 -11.56
C ILE A 439 -2.43 0.05 -13.05
N SER A 440 -2.59 -0.98 -13.88
CA SER A 440 -2.51 -0.83 -15.34
C SER A 440 -3.66 0.04 -15.90
N THR A 441 -4.83 0.01 -15.28
CA THR A 441 -5.95 0.88 -15.67
C THR A 441 -5.68 2.32 -15.24
N ILE A 442 -5.18 2.53 -14.03
CA ILE A 442 -4.80 3.85 -13.51
C ILE A 442 -3.74 4.46 -14.44
N THR A 443 -2.63 3.76 -14.63
CA THR A 443 -1.52 4.25 -15.47
C THR A 443 -1.90 4.42 -16.95
N LYS A 444 -2.88 3.70 -17.47
CA LYS A 444 -3.33 3.85 -18.87
C LYS A 444 -4.25 5.05 -19.08
N LYS A 445 -5.15 5.34 -18.13
CA LYS A 445 -6.04 6.49 -18.22
C LYS A 445 -5.26 7.82 -18.22
N GLU A 446 -4.18 7.86 -17.44
CA GLU A 446 -3.33 9.04 -17.30
C GLU A 446 -2.15 9.09 -18.30
N ARG A 447 -2.06 8.12 -19.22
CA ARG A 447 -0.97 8.07 -20.24
C ARG A 447 -1.05 9.10 -21.35
N ALA A 448 -2.08 9.93 -21.40
CA ALA A 448 -2.10 11.12 -22.26
C ALA A 448 -1.21 12.21 -21.65
N GLY A 449 0.05 11.86 -21.35
CA GLY A 449 0.98 12.74 -20.67
C GLY A 449 1.13 14.06 -21.39
N GLU A 450 0.97 15.14 -20.65
CA GLU A 450 1.15 16.50 -21.15
C GLU A 450 2.62 16.76 -21.45
N LEU A 451 2.87 17.48 -22.52
CA LEU A 451 4.21 17.95 -22.84
C LEU A 451 4.58 19.09 -21.89
N VAL A 452 5.64 18.91 -21.14
CA VAL A 452 6.13 19.90 -20.19
C VAL A 452 7.55 20.34 -20.51
N VAL A 453 7.90 21.52 -20.01
CA VAL A 453 9.25 22.07 -20.06
C VAL A 453 9.85 22.01 -18.67
N ILE A 454 11.00 21.35 -18.54
CA ILE A 454 11.75 21.32 -17.29
C ILE A 454 12.96 22.23 -17.46
N LEU A 455 13.03 23.26 -16.62
CA LEU A 455 14.10 24.25 -16.62
C LEU A 455 14.94 24.13 -15.35
N TYR A 456 16.23 24.39 -15.51
CA TYR A 456 17.22 24.35 -14.41
C TYR A 456 17.93 25.70 -14.31
N SER A 457 18.10 26.21 -13.08
CA SER A 457 18.84 27.43 -12.79
C SER A 457 19.52 27.28 -11.42
N GLY A 458 20.85 27.35 -11.37
CA GLY A 458 21.66 27.06 -10.20
C GLY A 458 21.39 25.65 -9.66
N SER A 459 21.05 25.56 -8.38
CA SER A 459 20.68 24.30 -7.72
C SER A 459 19.17 23.98 -7.79
N HIS A 460 18.42 24.71 -8.60
CA HIS A 460 16.97 24.57 -8.65
C HIS A 460 16.47 24.10 -10.01
N TYR A 461 15.31 23.41 -10.01
CA TYR A 461 14.56 23.10 -11.21
C TYR A 461 13.07 23.45 -11.04
N ALA A 462 12.38 23.59 -12.16
CA ALA A 462 10.93 23.70 -12.18
C ALA A 462 10.35 23.06 -13.44
N VAL A 463 9.10 22.62 -13.32
CA VAL A 463 8.29 22.07 -14.40
C VAL A 463 7.25 23.11 -14.78
N PHE A 464 7.10 23.34 -16.07
CA PHE A 464 6.14 24.29 -16.66
C PHE A 464 5.30 23.55 -17.68
N ASP A 465 4.00 23.81 -17.70
CA ASP A 465 3.15 23.45 -18.82
C ASP A 465 3.63 24.18 -20.06
N LEU A 466 3.40 23.64 -21.23
CA LEU A 466 3.83 24.26 -22.48
C LEU A 466 3.21 25.64 -22.69
N ASP A 467 1.95 25.79 -22.31
CA ASP A 467 1.22 27.08 -22.41
C ASP A 467 1.78 28.13 -21.44
N GLU A 468 2.02 27.73 -20.17
CA GLU A 468 2.64 28.61 -19.19
C GLU A 468 4.03 29.06 -19.62
N TYR A 469 4.86 28.10 -20.09
CA TYR A 469 6.20 28.40 -20.59
C TYR A 469 6.14 29.37 -21.79
N SER A 470 5.28 29.09 -22.75
CA SER A 470 5.08 29.94 -23.94
C SER A 470 4.60 31.34 -23.56
N PHE A 471 3.67 31.44 -22.63
CA PHE A 471 3.17 32.73 -22.13
C PHE A 471 4.28 33.58 -21.47
N ILE A 472 5.16 32.91 -20.66
CA ILE A 472 6.30 33.59 -20.05
C ILE A 472 7.25 34.08 -21.14
N LEU A 473 7.58 33.24 -22.14
CA LEU A 473 8.48 33.58 -23.25
C LEU A 473 7.98 34.76 -24.07
N MET A 474 6.66 34.83 -24.36
CA MET A 474 6.07 35.94 -25.08
C MET A 474 6.26 37.27 -24.36
N LYS A 475 6.21 37.26 -23.02
CA LYS A 475 6.36 38.44 -22.18
C LYS A 475 7.79 38.82 -21.84
N LEU A 476 8.78 38.07 -22.28
CA LEU A 476 10.19 38.43 -22.05
C LEU A 476 10.57 39.72 -22.77
N LYS A 477 11.38 40.54 -22.09
CA LYS A 477 12.06 41.69 -22.70
C LYS A 477 13.05 41.21 -23.79
N ILE A 478 13.32 42.05 -24.77
CA ILE A 478 14.23 41.71 -25.89
C ILE A 478 15.60 41.26 -25.39
N ASP A 479 16.18 41.94 -24.42
CA ASP A 479 17.48 41.62 -23.85
C ASP A 479 17.47 40.24 -23.15
N SER A 480 16.38 39.92 -22.44
CA SER A 480 16.23 38.60 -21.82
C SER A 480 16.08 37.47 -22.85
N LYS A 481 15.34 37.75 -23.94
CA LYS A 481 15.22 36.81 -25.08
C LYS A 481 16.57 36.52 -25.72
N ASN A 482 17.34 37.59 -25.99
CA ASN A 482 18.68 37.46 -26.60
C ASN A 482 19.63 36.66 -25.68
N ARG A 483 19.60 36.97 -24.38
CA ARG A 483 20.41 36.22 -23.38
C ARG A 483 20.03 34.77 -23.28
N LEU A 484 18.75 34.48 -23.26
CA LEU A 484 18.25 33.10 -23.25
C LEU A 484 18.66 32.36 -24.53
N ALA A 485 18.53 32.98 -25.67
CA ALA A 485 18.94 32.40 -26.95
C ALA A 485 20.42 32.06 -27.00
N GLU A 486 21.30 32.93 -26.47
CA GLU A 486 22.73 32.64 -26.36
C GLU A 486 23.02 31.49 -25.40
N ARG A 487 22.33 31.43 -24.26
CA ARG A 487 22.49 30.31 -23.32
C ARG A 487 22.03 28.98 -23.93
N ILE A 488 20.92 28.96 -24.66
CA ILE A 488 20.43 27.75 -25.35
C ILE A 488 21.49 27.17 -26.30
N LYS A 489 22.27 28.01 -26.99
CA LYS A 489 23.36 27.56 -27.85
C LYS A 489 24.47 26.81 -27.10
N THR A 490 24.63 27.09 -25.81
CA THR A 490 25.64 26.48 -24.94
C THR A 490 25.12 25.27 -24.15
N TRP A 491 23.81 24.96 -24.22
CA TRP A 491 23.26 23.82 -23.53
C TRP A 491 23.84 22.52 -24.05
N ASN A 492 24.41 21.75 -23.14
CA ASN A 492 24.90 20.41 -23.42
C ASN A 492 23.73 19.40 -23.39
N LYS A 493 24.00 18.15 -23.82
CA LYS A 493 23.00 17.06 -23.81
C LYS A 493 22.48 16.68 -22.43
N ALA A 494 23.05 17.21 -21.35
CA ALA A 494 22.64 16.97 -19.96
C ALA A 494 22.64 18.29 -19.19
N PRO A 495 21.78 18.42 -18.15
CA PRO A 495 21.77 19.59 -17.27
C PRO A 495 23.15 19.82 -16.64
N PRO A 496 23.56 21.08 -16.43
CA PRO A 496 24.79 21.41 -15.76
C PRO A 496 24.78 20.84 -14.33
N LYS A 497 25.98 20.52 -13.81
CA LYS A 497 26.13 20.06 -12.43
C LYS A 497 25.69 21.19 -11.50
N ALA A 498 24.75 20.91 -10.59
CA ALA A 498 24.47 21.82 -9.52
C ALA A 498 25.71 21.94 -8.62
N VAL A 499 26.21 23.14 -8.44
CA VAL A 499 27.26 23.40 -7.46
C VAL A 499 26.55 23.47 -6.12
N VAL A 500 26.87 22.51 -5.23
CA VAL A 500 26.36 22.49 -3.85
C VAL A 500 27.20 23.44 -3.00
#